data_014b6bf9a1b377719c9da561c1f6ae0f
#
_entry.id   014b6bf9a1b377719c9da561c1f6ae0f
#
_cell.length_a   1.000
_cell.length_b   1.000
_cell.length_c   1.000
_cell.angle_alpha   90.00
_cell.angle_beta   90.00
_cell.angle_gamma   90.00
#
_symmetry.space_group_name_H-M   'P 1'
#
loop_
_entity.id
_entity.type
_entity.pdbx_description
1 polymer ?
#
loop_
_entity_poly.entity_id
_entity_poly.type
_entity_poly.pdbx_seq_one_letter_code
_entity_poly.pdbx_strand_id
1 'polypeptide(L)'
;QNRKTLEYVNVSVPGRSVGTVTNADGEFSLKIEDAEMVFALEISHIGYHNNRVRLDKEHLSDLKIYLTPHANMLNEIVVYAHNPRLIVEEAIRKIPVNYSNKNNMLTGFYRETVQKGRRYINISEAIIDVYKTSYEDMTTTRDRVQVLKGRRLLSQKVSDTLGVKLAGGPTLSIYVDIVKNQDALLDMETLNYYDFFMEEPVQIDNRQQYVISFRPRVVLPYALYYGKLYIDRDKLSFTRAEFSLSMDNKVKAVQAILTKKPYGLRFKPQELSFLVTYKDMDGKTYLNYIRNRIRFKCDWKRKLFSTGLYCAFRDGGNG
;
A
#
# COMPACT_ATOMS: atom_id res chain seq x y z
N GLN A 1 12.06 23.44 12.56
CA GLN A 1 12.28 22.16 11.85
C GLN A 1 11.84 21.04 12.77
N ASN A 2 10.73 20.40 12.43
CA ASN A 2 10.17 19.29 13.21
C ASN A 2 10.90 18.01 12.77
N ARG A 3 11.90 17.57 13.53
CA ARG A 3 12.71 16.37 13.22
C ARG A 3 11.94 15.06 13.46
N LYS A 4 10.72 14.96 12.91
CA LYS A 4 9.94 13.72 12.94
C LYS A 4 10.43 12.77 11.87
N THR A 5 10.52 11.49 12.23
CA THR A 5 10.70 10.40 11.26
C THR A 5 9.49 10.30 10.34
N LEU A 6 9.72 10.03 9.06
CA LEU A 6 8.66 9.91 8.06
C LEU A 6 8.56 8.45 7.61
N GLU A 7 7.39 7.88 7.84
CA GLU A 7 7.01 6.56 7.35
C GLU A 7 6.50 6.68 5.90
N TYR A 8 6.74 5.68 5.05
CA TYR A 8 6.30 5.59 3.65
C TYR A 8 6.90 6.61 2.70
N VAL A 9 8.06 7.12 3.00
CA VAL A 9 8.85 7.87 2.03
C VAL A 9 9.32 6.91 0.94
N ASN A 10 9.01 7.23 -0.31
CA ASN A 10 9.50 6.46 -1.45
C ASN A 10 10.98 6.81 -1.69
N VAL A 11 11.81 5.80 -1.77
CA VAL A 11 13.25 5.90 -2.05
C VAL A 11 13.54 5.06 -3.28
N SER A 12 13.97 5.66 -4.37
CA SER A 12 14.19 4.96 -5.64
C SER A 12 15.48 5.39 -6.33
N VAL A 13 15.98 4.52 -7.20
CA VAL A 13 17.12 4.83 -8.06
C VAL A 13 16.59 5.51 -9.34
N PRO A 14 17.05 6.72 -9.68
CA PRO A 14 16.61 7.42 -10.89
C PRO A 14 16.81 6.59 -12.14
N GLY A 15 15.77 6.48 -12.97
CA GLY A 15 15.83 5.73 -14.24
C GLY A 15 15.93 4.21 -14.11
N ARG A 16 15.75 3.66 -12.90
CA ARG A 16 15.71 2.21 -12.67
C ARG A 16 14.45 1.83 -11.91
N SER A 17 14.00 0.59 -12.08
CA SER A 17 12.87 0.00 -11.35
C SER A 17 13.23 -0.48 -9.93
N VAL A 18 14.27 0.09 -9.32
CA VAL A 18 14.77 -0.29 -8.01
C VAL A 18 14.37 0.78 -6.99
N GLY A 19 13.66 0.37 -5.95
CA GLY A 19 13.20 1.28 -4.90
C GLY A 19 12.76 0.54 -3.64
N THR A 20 12.50 1.32 -2.60
CA THR A 20 11.97 0.87 -1.31
C THR A 20 11.15 2.00 -0.68
N VAL A 21 10.54 1.75 0.47
CA VAL A 21 9.87 2.76 1.28
C VAL A 21 10.39 2.73 2.72
N THR A 22 10.32 3.87 3.41
CA THR A 22 10.71 3.93 4.83
C THR A 22 9.69 3.22 5.73
N ASN A 23 10.19 2.62 6.80
CA ASN A 23 9.39 2.02 7.88
C ASN A 23 8.82 3.10 8.84
N ALA A 24 8.12 2.66 9.91
CA ALA A 24 7.55 3.55 10.92
C ALA A 24 8.60 4.39 11.68
N ASP A 25 9.85 3.94 11.72
CA ASP A 25 10.97 4.64 12.35
C ASP A 25 11.68 5.59 11.36
N GLY A 26 11.19 5.67 10.11
CA GLY A 26 11.77 6.46 9.04
C GLY A 26 13.03 5.84 8.43
N GLU A 27 13.28 4.56 8.69
CA GLU A 27 14.45 3.84 8.18
C GLU A 27 14.13 3.11 6.89
N PHE A 28 15.12 2.98 6.01
CA PHE A 28 15.02 2.18 4.80
C PHE A 28 16.27 1.34 4.59
N SER A 29 16.11 0.27 3.83
CA SER A 29 17.21 -0.54 3.32
C SER A 29 16.95 -0.79 1.84
N LEU A 30 17.91 -0.47 0.99
CA LEU A 30 17.83 -0.66 -0.45
C LEU A 30 19.04 -1.46 -0.92
N LYS A 31 18.79 -2.65 -1.44
CA LYS A 31 19.85 -3.44 -2.07
C LYS A 31 19.93 -3.09 -3.56
N ILE A 32 21.09 -2.66 -3.97
CA ILE A 32 21.38 -2.25 -5.36
C ILE A 32 22.38 -3.22 -5.93
N GLU A 33 22.01 -3.88 -7.01
CA GLU A 33 22.94 -4.59 -7.88
C GLU A 33 23.67 -3.54 -8.73
N ASP A 34 24.94 -3.73 -9.02
CA ASP A 34 25.78 -2.75 -9.73
C ASP A 34 25.78 -1.36 -9.07
N ALA A 35 26.03 -1.33 -7.75
CA ALA A 35 26.06 -0.09 -6.96
C ALA A 35 27.05 0.95 -7.51
N GLU A 36 28.05 0.52 -8.27
CA GLU A 36 29.03 1.40 -8.91
C GLU A 36 28.40 2.35 -9.94
N MET A 37 27.29 1.95 -10.53
CA MET A 37 26.57 2.73 -11.54
C MET A 37 25.41 3.57 -10.96
N VAL A 38 25.27 3.60 -9.63
CA VAL A 38 24.23 4.38 -8.98
C VAL A 38 24.86 5.56 -8.24
N PHE A 39 24.54 6.77 -8.69
CA PHE A 39 25.13 8.01 -8.17
C PHE A 39 24.16 8.85 -7.35
N ALA A 40 22.87 8.52 -7.36
CA ALA A 40 21.86 9.27 -6.63
C ALA A 40 20.64 8.41 -6.27
N LEU A 41 19.89 8.85 -5.25
CA LEU A 41 18.56 8.39 -4.92
C LEU A 41 17.56 9.53 -5.14
N GLU A 42 16.38 9.17 -5.59
CA GLU A 42 15.21 10.03 -5.58
C GLU A 42 14.33 9.69 -4.39
N ILE A 43 13.95 10.73 -3.66
CA ILE A 43 13.18 10.64 -2.42
C ILE A 43 11.90 11.43 -2.61
N SER A 44 10.76 10.79 -2.47
CA SER A 44 9.45 11.45 -2.59
C SER A 44 8.52 11.06 -1.45
N HIS A 45 7.72 12.03 -1.00
CA HIS A 45 6.67 11.82 -0.01
C HIS A 45 5.56 12.85 -0.20
N ILE A 46 4.31 12.45 0.05
CA ILE A 46 3.15 13.34 -0.04
C ILE A 46 3.33 14.52 0.92
N GLY A 47 3.14 15.74 0.43
CA GLY A 47 3.27 16.96 1.20
C GLY A 47 4.71 17.45 1.40
N TYR A 48 5.67 16.89 0.69
CA TYR A 48 7.08 17.28 0.71
C TYR A 48 7.61 17.49 -0.70
N HIS A 49 8.62 18.36 -0.84
CA HIS A 49 9.36 18.47 -2.09
C HIS A 49 10.15 17.20 -2.36
N ASN A 50 10.15 16.76 -3.62
CA ASN A 50 11.03 15.68 -4.05
C ASN A 50 12.49 16.12 -3.85
N ASN A 51 13.30 15.20 -3.36
CA ASN A 51 14.71 15.42 -3.12
C ASN A 51 15.53 14.38 -3.90
N ARG A 52 16.59 14.85 -4.58
CA ARG A 52 17.56 13.99 -5.23
C ARG A 52 18.88 14.06 -4.48
N VAL A 53 19.23 12.97 -3.82
CA VAL A 53 20.41 12.88 -2.96
C VAL A 53 21.51 12.15 -3.72
N ARG A 54 22.67 12.80 -3.89
CA ARG A 54 23.85 12.13 -4.42
C ARG A 54 24.41 11.16 -3.39
N LEU A 55 24.81 9.98 -3.85
CA LEU A 55 25.40 8.96 -2.99
C LEU A 55 26.90 9.19 -2.89
N ASP A 56 27.36 9.36 -1.66
CA ASP A 56 28.78 9.26 -1.32
C ASP A 56 29.07 7.80 -0.94
N LYS A 57 29.89 7.14 -1.71
CA LYS A 57 30.20 5.71 -1.54
C LYS A 57 30.89 5.37 -0.22
N GLU A 58 31.53 6.35 0.41
CA GLU A 58 32.24 6.17 1.67
C GLU A 58 31.32 6.22 2.90
N HIS A 59 30.10 6.82 2.77
CA HIS A 59 29.19 7.08 3.90
C HIS A 59 27.77 6.56 3.67
N LEU A 60 27.62 5.43 2.99
CA LEU A 60 26.29 4.88 2.65
C LEU A 60 25.51 4.32 3.85
N SER A 61 26.19 3.87 4.92
CA SER A 61 25.54 3.24 6.08
C SER A 61 24.79 4.21 7.00
N ASP A 62 25.17 5.50 6.99
CA ASP A 62 24.63 6.51 7.91
C ASP A 62 23.92 7.66 7.18
N LEU A 63 23.36 7.37 6.02
CA LEU A 63 22.71 8.36 5.18
C LEU A 63 21.43 8.90 5.87
N LYS A 64 21.47 10.17 6.31
CA LYS A 64 20.30 10.88 6.86
C LYS A 64 19.79 11.89 5.86
N ILE A 65 18.53 11.74 5.46
CA ILE A 65 17.88 12.57 4.46
C ILE A 65 16.78 13.40 5.11
N TYR A 66 16.79 14.69 4.86
CA TYR A 66 15.77 15.62 5.35
C TYR A 66 14.91 16.09 4.19
N LEU A 67 13.60 16.00 4.36
CA LEU A 67 12.64 16.49 3.40
C LEU A 67 12.09 17.85 3.82
N THR A 68 11.94 18.74 2.87
CA THR A 68 11.33 20.06 3.06
C THR A 68 9.83 19.92 2.81
N PRO A 69 8.96 20.28 3.77
CA PRO A 69 7.52 20.30 3.54
C PRO A 69 7.20 21.19 2.33
N HIS A 70 6.36 20.70 1.46
CA HIS A 70 5.77 21.51 0.42
C HIS A 70 4.64 22.31 1.07
N ALA A 71 4.86 23.62 1.27
CA ALA A 71 3.76 24.50 1.61
C ALA A 71 2.81 24.47 0.40
N ASN A 72 1.60 23.95 0.59
CA ASN A 72 0.55 24.14 -0.39
C ASN A 72 0.37 25.66 -0.54
N MET A 73 1.06 26.25 -1.49
CA MET A 73 0.68 27.58 -1.96
C MET A 73 -0.72 27.36 -2.49
N LEU A 74 -1.69 28.03 -1.88
CA LEU A 74 -3.05 28.20 -2.38
C LEU A 74 -2.96 28.92 -3.72
N ASN A 75 -2.43 28.25 -4.74
CA ASN A 75 -2.61 28.69 -6.09
C ASN A 75 -4.07 28.49 -6.39
N GLU A 76 -4.78 29.63 -6.35
CA GLU A 76 -6.12 29.81 -6.89
C GLU A 76 -7.02 28.60 -6.62
N ILE A 77 -7.94 28.73 -5.67
CA ILE A 77 -9.02 27.76 -5.48
C ILE A 77 -9.80 27.77 -6.79
N VAL A 78 -9.34 27.00 -7.75
CA VAL A 78 -10.17 26.61 -8.86
C VAL A 78 -11.18 25.68 -8.24
N VAL A 79 -12.34 26.23 -7.89
CA VAL A 79 -13.51 25.46 -7.49
C VAL A 79 -13.85 24.60 -8.69
N TYR A 80 -13.28 23.39 -8.71
CA TYR A 80 -13.64 22.42 -9.73
C TYR A 80 -15.07 21.99 -9.43
N ALA A 81 -15.98 22.50 -10.23
CA ALA A 81 -17.38 22.06 -10.30
C ALA A 81 -17.50 20.60 -10.83
N HIS A 82 -16.42 19.82 -10.73
CA HIS A 82 -16.43 18.44 -11.17
C HIS A 82 -16.95 17.54 -10.03
N ASN A 83 -18.00 16.80 -10.32
CA ASN A 83 -18.49 15.77 -9.43
C ASN A 83 -17.36 14.76 -9.17
N PRO A 84 -16.88 14.56 -7.91
CA PRO A 84 -15.76 13.69 -7.61
C PRO A 84 -16.00 12.25 -8.05
N ARG A 85 -17.25 11.80 -8.02
CA ARG A 85 -17.64 10.49 -8.52
C ARG A 85 -17.34 10.32 -10.01
N LEU A 86 -17.63 11.32 -10.84
CA LEU A 86 -17.36 11.26 -12.29
C LEU A 86 -15.85 11.15 -12.58
N ILE A 87 -15.01 11.77 -11.77
CA ILE A 87 -13.54 11.61 -11.89
C ILE A 87 -13.12 10.17 -11.60
N VAL A 88 -13.68 9.56 -10.56
CA VAL A 88 -13.41 8.14 -10.23
C VAL A 88 -13.89 7.24 -11.37
N GLU A 89 -15.11 7.44 -11.88
CA GLU A 89 -15.65 6.67 -13.00
C GLU A 89 -14.79 6.79 -14.26
N GLU A 90 -14.31 8.00 -14.58
CA GLU A 90 -13.45 8.21 -15.74
C GLU A 90 -12.06 7.57 -15.52
N ALA A 91 -11.50 7.64 -14.31
CA ALA A 91 -10.25 6.97 -13.98
C ALA A 91 -10.37 5.45 -14.14
N ILE A 92 -11.51 4.87 -13.76
CA ILE A 92 -11.80 3.43 -13.97
C ILE A 92 -11.83 3.10 -15.47
N ARG A 93 -12.53 3.90 -16.29
CA ARG A 93 -12.58 3.70 -17.75
C ARG A 93 -11.20 3.78 -18.40
N LYS A 94 -10.28 4.53 -17.80
CA LYS A 94 -8.90 4.70 -18.28
C LYS A 94 -7.93 3.61 -17.81
N ILE A 95 -8.34 2.67 -16.99
CA ILE A 95 -7.48 1.57 -16.54
C ILE A 95 -6.85 0.81 -17.72
N PRO A 96 -7.55 0.37 -18.76
CA PRO A 96 -6.94 -0.35 -19.87
C PRO A 96 -5.89 0.47 -20.64
N VAL A 97 -6.04 1.79 -20.65
CA VAL A 97 -5.10 2.70 -21.34
C VAL A 97 -3.88 2.98 -20.47
N ASN A 98 -4.08 3.23 -19.17
CA ASN A 98 -3.03 3.70 -18.28
C ASN A 98 -2.17 2.58 -17.70
N TYR A 99 -2.73 1.40 -17.51
CA TYR A 99 -2.02 0.27 -16.89
C TYR A 99 -1.50 -0.72 -17.92
N SER A 100 -0.62 -1.63 -17.49
CA SER A 100 -0.04 -2.61 -18.40
C SER A 100 -1.10 -3.57 -18.96
N ASN A 101 -1.14 -3.67 -20.28
CA ASN A 101 -1.98 -4.62 -21.01
C ASN A 101 -1.26 -5.93 -21.32
N LYS A 102 -0.07 -6.15 -20.76
CA LYS A 102 0.74 -7.38 -20.89
C LYS A 102 0.83 -8.07 -19.53
N ASN A 103 1.18 -9.34 -19.58
CA ASN A 103 1.58 -10.07 -18.39
C ASN A 103 2.96 -9.55 -17.94
N ASN A 104 3.12 -9.36 -16.63
CA ASN A 104 4.33 -8.81 -16.05
C ASN A 104 4.87 -9.74 -14.97
N MET A 105 6.19 -9.80 -14.85
CA MET A 105 6.87 -10.41 -13.71
C MET A 105 7.39 -9.30 -12.81
N LEU A 106 6.86 -9.21 -11.60
CA LEU A 106 7.30 -8.25 -10.60
C LEU A 106 8.11 -8.99 -9.54
N THR A 107 9.35 -8.62 -9.33
CA THR A 107 10.14 -9.10 -8.18
C THR A 107 9.97 -8.14 -7.01
N GLY A 108 9.63 -8.66 -5.85
CA GLY A 108 9.34 -7.84 -4.68
C GLY A 108 9.90 -8.41 -3.38
N PHE A 109 9.96 -7.53 -2.38
CA PHE A 109 10.25 -7.88 -1.00
C PHE A 109 8.95 -7.93 -0.20
N TYR A 110 8.68 -9.10 0.37
CA TYR A 110 7.55 -9.33 1.26
C TYR A 110 8.01 -9.35 2.71
N ARG A 111 7.28 -8.65 3.58
CA ARG A 111 7.47 -8.71 5.02
C ARG A 111 6.13 -8.81 5.74
N GLU A 112 6.01 -9.79 6.60
CA GLU A 112 4.91 -9.94 7.56
C GLU A 112 5.44 -9.82 8.98
N THR A 113 4.80 -9.00 9.78
CA THR A 113 5.17 -8.82 11.19
C THR A 113 3.96 -9.03 12.09
N VAL A 114 4.18 -9.67 13.23
CA VAL A 114 3.21 -9.75 14.30
C VAL A 114 3.80 -9.11 15.56
N GLN A 115 3.10 -8.13 16.10
CA GLN A 115 3.50 -7.41 17.30
C GLN A 115 2.52 -7.67 18.45
N LYS A 116 3.07 -7.73 19.67
CA LYS A 116 2.33 -7.76 20.93
C LYS A 116 2.79 -6.58 21.78
N GLY A 117 1.94 -5.54 21.84
CA GLY A 117 2.36 -4.25 22.35
C GLY A 117 3.42 -3.62 21.41
N ARG A 118 4.60 -3.32 21.94
CA ARG A 118 5.73 -2.75 21.18
C ARG A 118 6.75 -3.79 20.71
N ARG A 119 6.54 -5.08 21.01
CA ARG A 119 7.53 -6.12 20.72
C ARG A 119 7.09 -6.98 19.54
N TYR A 120 7.99 -7.21 18.62
CA TYR A 120 7.82 -8.18 17.54
C TYR A 120 7.85 -9.59 18.10
N ILE A 121 6.86 -10.41 17.76
CA ILE A 121 6.77 -11.82 18.16
C ILE A 121 6.92 -12.76 16.97
N ASN A 122 6.70 -12.27 15.76
CA ASN A 122 6.97 -12.97 14.52
C ASN A 122 7.38 -11.93 13.46
N ILE A 123 8.43 -12.24 12.71
CA ILE A 123 8.84 -11.54 11.50
C ILE A 123 9.07 -12.58 10.43
N SER A 124 8.34 -12.53 9.34
CA SER A 124 8.54 -13.35 8.15
C SER A 124 8.90 -12.43 6.99
N GLU A 125 9.98 -12.75 6.30
CA GLU A 125 10.48 -11.97 5.15
C GLU A 125 10.74 -12.90 3.98
N ALA A 126 10.48 -12.43 2.78
CA ALA A 126 10.77 -13.20 1.56
C ALA A 126 11.07 -12.28 0.37
N ILE A 127 11.90 -12.77 -0.52
CA ILE A 127 11.96 -12.31 -1.90
C ILE A 127 10.92 -13.12 -2.66
N ILE A 128 10.06 -12.44 -3.37
CA ILE A 128 8.95 -13.04 -4.10
C ILE A 128 8.96 -12.57 -5.55
N ASP A 129 8.60 -13.47 -6.45
CA ASP A 129 8.19 -13.11 -7.80
C ASP A 129 6.66 -13.18 -7.90
N VAL A 130 6.08 -12.15 -8.48
CA VAL A 130 4.65 -12.06 -8.74
C VAL A 130 4.43 -12.08 -10.26
N TYR A 131 3.90 -13.17 -10.75
CA TYR A 131 3.37 -13.24 -12.11
C TYR A 131 2.01 -12.56 -12.12
N LYS A 132 1.96 -11.38 -12.69
CA LYS A 132 0.78 -10.54 -12.77
C LYS A 132 0.22 -10.51 -14.18
N THR A 133 -1.01 -10.93 -14.34
CA THR A 133 -1.69 -10.87 -15.63
C THR A 133 -2.03 -9.42 -16.01
N SER A 134 -2.31 -9.19 -17.30
CA SER A 134 -2.75 -7.89 -17.83
C SER A 134 -3.86 -7.25 -16.98
N TYR A 135 -3.83 -5.94 -16.85
CA TYR A 135 -4.92 -5.19 -16.20
C TYR A 135 -6.22 -5.13 -17.03
N GLU A 136 -6.20 -5.57 -18.28
CA GLU A 136 -7.41 -5.81 -19.07
C GLU A 136 -8.13 -7.10 -18.65
N ASP A 137 -7.37 -8.09 -18.13
CA ASP A 137 -7.93 -9.30 -17.54
C ASP A 137 -8.29 -9.04 -16.06
N MET A 138 -9.54 -8.76 -15.79
CA MET A 138 -10.08 -8.48 -14.46
C MET A 138 -9.98 -9.68 -13.49
N THR A 139 -9.48 -10.83 -13.96
CA THR A 139 -9.45 -12.06 -13.18
C THR A 139 -8.17 -12.16 -12.35
N THR A 140 -8.24 -11.82 -11.06
CA THR A 140 -7.10 -11.93 -10.11
C THR A 140 -6.69 -13.37 -9.81
N THR A 141 -7.55 -14.35 -10.09
CA THR A 141 -7.28 -15.77 -9.81
C THR A 141 -6.11 -16.35 -10.61
N ARG A 142 -5.69 -15.67 -11.68
CA ARG A 142 -4.55 -16.09 -12.53
C ARG A 142 -3.22 -15.53 -12.06
N ASP A 143 -3.23 -14.51 -11.23
CA ASP A 143 -1.99 -13.98 -10.64
C ASP A 143 -1.36 -15.05 -9.73
N ARG A 144 -0.05 -15.18 -9.77
CA ARG A 144 0.71 -16.20 -9.03
C ARG A 144 1.86 -15.55 -8.27
N VAL A 145 2.13 -16.06 -7.08
CA VAL A 145 3.26 -15.65 -6.27
C VAL A 145 4.18 -16.84 -6.06
N GLN A 146 5.45 -16.65 -6.36
CA GLN A 146 6.52 -17.59 -6.08
C GLN A 146 7.44 -17.01 -5.01
N VAL A 147 7.69 -17.76 -3.94
CA VAL A 147 8.68 -17.41 -2.93
C VAL A 147 10.03 -17.94 -3.39
N LEU A 148 10.98 -17.04 -3.65
CA LEU A 148 12.32 -17.42 -4.09
C LEU A 148 13.21 -17.73 -2.89
N LYS A 149 13.18 -16.87 -1.87
CA LYS A 149 13.98 -17.01 -0.65
C LYS A 149 13.24 -16.35 0.49
N GLY A 150 13.19 -17.01 1.64
CA GLY A 150 12.53 -16.47 2.81
C GLY A 150 13.27 -16.78 4.11
N ARG A 151 12.96 -15.99 5.13
CA ARG A 151 13.38 -16.23 6.50
C ARG A 151 12.26 -15.93 7.46
N ARG A 152 12.28 -16.59 8.61
CA ARG A 152 11.30 -16.37 9.66
C ARG A 152 11.99 -16.29 11.02
N LEU A 153 11.65 -15.26 11.78
CA LEU A 153 12.10 -15.04 13.15
C LEU A 153 10.89 -15.13 14.08
N LEU A 154 10.91 -16.10 14.98
CA LEU A 154 9.83 -16.33 15.94
C LEU A 154 10.32 -16.07 17.36
N SER A 155 9.45 -15.49 18.18
CA SER A 155 9.69 -15.46 19.64
C SER A 155 9.68 -16.87 20.20
N GLN A 156 10.66 -17.19 21.04
CA GLN A 156 10.76 -18.48 21.72
C GLN A 156 9.82 -18.60 22.93
N LYS A 157 9.14 -17.51 23.30
CA LYS A 157 8.24 -17.50 24.46
C LYS A 157 6.89 -18.11 24.11
N VAL A 158 6.49 -19.18 24.79
CA VAL A 158 5.17 -19.84 24.64
C VAL A 158 4.01 -18.83 24.78
N SER A 159 4.18 -17.82 25.66
CA SER A 159 3.17 -16.77 25.86
C SER A 159 2.98 -15.86 24.64
N ASP A 160 3.80 -15.95 23.61
CA ASP A 160 3.76 -15.12 22.40
C ASP A 160 3.10 -15.85 21.23
N THR A 161 2.58 -17.05 21.44
CA THR A 161 1.83 -17.79 20.43
C THR A 161 0.53 -17.04 20.09
N LEU A 162 0.34 -16.75 18.80
CA LEU A 162 -0.89 -16.17 18.28
C LEU A 162 -1.95 -17.28 18.15
N GLY A 163 -3.00 -17.23 18.99
CA GLY A 163 -4.06 -18.24 19.02
C GLY A 163 -5.09 -18.12 17.89
N VAL A 164 -4.94 -17.18 16.96
CA VAL A 164 -5.89 -16.94 15.85
C VAL A 164 -5.20 -17.06 14.50
N LYS A 165 -5.93 -17.52 13.50
CA LYS A 165 -5.51 -17.48 12.11
C LYS A 165 -6.25 -16.33 11.39
N LEU A 166 -5.50 -15.34 10.93
CA LEU A 166 -5.99 -14.24 10.14
C LEU A 166 -5.82 -14.54 8.65
N ALA A 167 -6.62 -13.88 7.83
CA ALA A 167 -6.37 -13.81 6.41
C ALA A 167 -5.03 -13.06 6.18
N GLY A 168 -4.10 -13.63 5.42
CA GLY A 168 -2.76 -13.08 5.22
C GLY A 168 -1.94 -13.88 4.22
N GLY A 169 -0.68 -13.47 4.08
CA GLY A 169 0.27 -14.08 3.17
C GLY A 169 0.47 -13.27 1.87
N PRO A 170 1.54 -13.57 1.11
CA PRO A 170 1.87 -12.79 -0.09
C PRO A 170 0.79 -12.87 -1.17
N THR A 171 0.17 -14.01 -1.37
CA THR A 171 -0.93 -14.17 -2.35
C THR A 171 -2.11 -13.28 -2.00
N LEU A 172 -2.54 -13.23 -0.73
CA LEU A 172 -3.65 -12.38 -0.33
C LEU A 172 -3.31 -10.90 -0.43
N SER A 173 -2.03 -10.54 -0.24
CA SER A 173 -1.60 -9.15 -0.35
C SER A 173 -1.83 -8.60 -1.76
N ILE A 174 -1.60 -9.37 -2.82
CA ILE A 174 -1.85 -8.90 -4.20
C ILE A 174 -3.34 -8.74 -4.55
N TYR A 175 -4.25 -9.40 -3.84
CA TYR A 175 -5.70 -9.16 -4.02
C TYR A 175 -6.12 -7.75 -3.58
N VAL A 176 -5.30 -7.05 -2.82
CA VAL A 176 -5.55 -5.66 -2.39
C VAL A 176 -5.27 -4.65 -3.51
N ASP A 177 -4.67 -5.08 -4.63
CA ASP A 177 -4.57 -4.26 -5.84
C ASP A 177 -5.98 -3.94 -6.38
N ILE A 178 -6.53 -2.81 -5.93
CA ILE A 178 -7.91 -2.40 -6.26
C ILE A 178 -8.11 -2.12 -7.74
N VAL A 179 -7.06 -1.77 -8.48
CA VAL A 179 -7.14 -1.51 -9.92
C VAL A 179 -7.29 -2.80 -10.70
N LYS A 180 -6.63 -3.87 -10.23
CA LYS A 180 -6.78 -5.21 -10.80
C LYS A 180 -8.03 -5.90 -10.29
N ASN A 181 -8.30 -5.81 -8.99
CA ASN A 181 -9.44 -6.42 -8.30
C ASN A 181 -10.52 -5.36 -8.05
N GLN A 182 -11.20 -4.97 -9.11
CA GLN A 182 -12.18 -3.87 -9.06
C GLN A 182 -13.39 -4.19 -8.18
N ASP A 183 -13.77 -5.46 -8.07
CA ASP A 183 -14.91 -5.92 -7.24
C ASP A 183 -14.79 -5.45 -5.78
N ALA A 184 -13.58 -5.20 -5.30
CA ALA A 184 -13.36 -4.75 -3.94
C ALA A 184 -13.85 -3.31 -3.70
N LEU A 185 -13.69 -2.40 -4.68
CA LEU A 185 -13.94 -0.96 -4.49
C LEU A 185 -14.25 -0.18 -5.77
N LEU A 186 -13.70 -0.56 -6.91
CA LEU A 186 -13.73 0.22 -8.15
C LEU A 186 -14.68 -0.35 -9.22
N ASP A 187 -15.53 -1.31 -8.87
CA ASP A 187 -16.59 -1.76 -9.76
C ASP A 187 -17.69 -0.70 -9.88
N MET A 188 -18.14 -0.43 -11.10
CA MET A 188 -19.11 0.64 -11.40
C MET A 188 -20.44 0.50 -10.66
N GLU A 189 -20.87 -0.73 -10.36
CA GLU A 189 -22.09 -0.97 -9.59
C GLU A 189 -21.86 -0.65 -8.10
N THR A 190 -20.72 -1.07 -7.56
CA THR A 190 -20.38 -0.86 -6.14
C THR A 190 -20.11 0.61 -5.80
N LEU A 191 -19.76 1.46 -6.78
CA LEU A 191 -19.63 2.91 -6.54
C LEU A 191 -20.93 3.53 -6.02
N ASN A 192 -22.08 2.94 -6.29
CA ASN A 192 -23.38 3.38 -5.77
C ASN A 192 -23.52 3.22 -4.24
N TYR A 193 -22.63 2.44 -3.63
CA TYR A 193 -22.65 2.21 -2.18
C TYR A 193 -21.89 3.28 -1.39
N TYR A 194 -21.27 4.25 -2.10
CA TYR A 194 -20.39 5.25 -1.51
C TYR A 194 -20.81 6.69 -1.86
N ASP A 195 -20.56 7.60 -0.91
CA ASP A 195 -20.51 9.04 -1.15
C ASP A 195 -19.04 9.42 -1.40
N PHE A 196 -18.82 10.30 -2.37
CA PHE A 196 -17.50 10.81 -2.78
C PHE A 196 -17.38 12.31 -2.51
N PHE A 197 -16.23 12.73 -1.97
CA PHE A 197 -15.97 14.12 -1.62
C PHE A 197 -14.61 14.54 -2.17
N MET A 198 -14.55 15.73 -2.77
CA MET A 198 -13.29 16.32 -3.21
C MET A 198 -12.53 16.84 -1.97
N GLU A 199 -11.28 16.48 -1.86
CA GLU A 199 -10.33 16.98 -0.86
C GLU A 199 -9.34 17.96 -1.50
N GLU A 200 -8.50 18.59 -0.67
CA GLU A 200 -7.43 19.43 -1.18
C GLU A 200 -6.47 18.62 -2.08
N PRO A 201 -6.11 19.15 -3.26
CA PRO A 201 -5.20 18.47 -4.16
C PRO A 201 -3.81 18.35 -3.53
N VAL A 202 -3.09 17.29 -3.88
CA VAL A 202 -1.70 17.09 -3.45
C VAL A 202 -0.80 16.83 -4.65
N GLN A 203 0.50 16.93 -4.43
CA GLN A 203 1.50 16.57 -5.42
C GLN A 203 2.14 15.23 -5.06
N ILE A 204 2.22 14.31 -6.03
CA ILE A 204 2.95 13.05 -5.93
C ILE A 204 3.85 12.95 -7.15
N ASP A 205 5.15 12.73 -6.94
CA ASP A 205 6.15 12.63 -8.02
C ASP A 205 6.07 13.81 -9.02
N ASN A 206 5.95 15.05 -8.48
CA ASN A 206 5.79 16.30 -9.23
C ASN A 206 4.53 16.40 -10.11
N ARG A 207 3.54 15.54 -9.92
CA ARG A 207 2.26 15.56 -10.62
C ARG A 207 1.12 15.92 -9.69
N GLN A 208 0.23 16.79 -10.14
CA GLN A 208 -0.96 17.17 -9.39
C GLN A 208 -1.95 15.99 -9.32
N GLN A 209 -2.49 15.76 -8.14
CA GLN A 209 -3.45 14.69 -7.88
C GLN A 209 -4.80 15.26 -7.47
N TYR A 210 -5.88 14.71 -8.01
CA TYR A 210 -7.17 14.76 -7.34
C TYR A 210 -7.11 13.85 -6.11
N VAL A 211 -7.54 14.35 -4.98
CA VAL A 211 -7.73 13.56 -3.77
C VAL A 211 -9.22 13.45 -3.51
N ILE A 212 -9.74 12.24 -3.57
CA ILE A 212 -11.18 11.97 -3.43
C ILE A 212 -11.37 11.04 -2.25
N SER A 213 -11.99 11.55 -1.18
CA SER A 213 -12.41 10.71 -0.08
C SER A 213 -13.73 10.04 -0.37
N PHE A 214 -13.93 8.84 0.17
CA PHE A 214 -15.16 8.07 0.02
C PHE A 214 -15.56 7.42 1.33
N ARG A 215 -16.86 7.27 1.53
CA ARG A 215 -17.45 6.60 2.70
C ARG A 215 -18.74 5.86 2.31
N PRO A 216 -19.09 4.77 3.04
CA PRO A 216 -20.34 4.06 2.81
C PRO A 216 -21.57 4.97 3.00
N ARG A 217 -22.52 4.87 2.08
CA ARG A 217 -23.85 5.50 2.18
C ARG A 217 -24.97 4.49 2.42
N VAL A 218 -24.66 3.21 2.30
CA VAL A 218 -25.62 2.11 2.47
C VAL A 218 -25.13 1.11 3.51
N VAL A 219 -26.05 0.32 4.06
CA VAL A 219 -25.73 -0.79 4.97
C VAL A 219 -25.98 -2.09 4.24
N LEU A 220 -24.94 -2.90 4.06
CA LEU A 220 -24.97 -4.19 3.40
C LEU A 220 -24.74 -5.34 4.40
N PRO A 221 -24.99 -6.62 4.03
CA PRO A 221 -24.71 -7.77 4.89
C PRO A 221 -23.22 -7.93 5.26
N TYR A 222 -22.31 -7.31 4.52
CA TYR A 222 -20.87 -7.30 4.75
C TYR A 222 -20.36 -5.88 5.09
N ALA A 223 -19.14 -5.77 5.59
CA ALA A 223 -18.54 -4.49 5.90
C ALA A 223 -18.00 -3.82 4.63
N LEU A 224 -18.26 -2.53 4.50
CA LEU A 224 -17.74 -1.69 3.42
C LEU A 224 -16.47 -0.94 3.85
N TYR A 225 -15.80 -0.32 2.89
CA TYR A 225 -14.58 0.45 3.10
C TYR A 225 -14.86 1.96 3.13
N TYR A 226 -13.97 2.70 3.72
CA TYR A 226 -13.88 4.17 3.63
C TYR A 226 -12.42 4.56 3.45
N GLY A 227 -12.14 5.70 2.83
CA GLY A 227 -10.75 6.09 2.59
C GLY A 227 -10.59 7.23 1.59
N LYS A 228 -9.42 7.22 0.92
CA LYS A 228 -9.04 8.23 -0.09
C LYS A 228 -8.44 7.56 -1.31
N LEU A 229 -8.81 8.07 -2.48
CA LEU A 229 -8.24 7.75 -3.78
C LEU A 229 -7.44 8.95 -4.26
N TYR A 230 -6.26 8.71 -4.78
CA TYR A 230 -5.38 9.71 -5.38
C TYR A 230 -5.29 9.41 -6.87
N ILE A 231 -5.67 10.38 -7.68
CA ILE A 231 -5.82 10.24 -9.13
C ILE A 231 -5.01 11.32 -9.81
N ASP A 232 -4.07 10.93 -10.66
CA ASP A 232 -3.28 11.84 -11.49
C ASP A 232 -4.22 12.70 -12.36
N ARG A 233 -4.03 14.02 -12.33
CA ARG A 233 -4.94 14.94 -13.01
C ARG A 233 -4.87 14.87 -14.52
N ASP A 234 -3.70 14.57 -15.07
CA ASP A 234 -3.46 14.60 -16.51
C ASP A 234 -3.83 13.25 -17.15
N LYS A 235 -3.41 12.14 -16.51
CA LYS A 235 -3.64 10.78 -17.02
C LYS A 235 -4.95 10.17 -16.56
N LEU A 236 -5.52 10.66 -15.44
CA LEU A 236 -6.62 10.02 -14.73
C LEU A 236 -6.29 8.57 -14.34
N SER A 237 -5.07 8.32 -13.88
CA SER A 237 -4.65 7.03 -13.32
C SER A 237 -4.63 7.08 -11.80
N PHE A 238 -5.02 6.00 -11.14
CA PHE A 238 -4.87 5.86 -9.70
C PHE A 238 -3.37 5.75 -9.38
N THR A 239 -2.87 6.63 -8.53
CA THR A 239 -1.47 6.62 -8.10
C THR A 239 -1.31 6.09 -6.69
N ARG A 240 -2.37 6.24 -5.88
CA ARG A 240 -2.41 5.77 -4.50
C ARG A 240 -3.86 5.54 -4.06
N ALA A 241 -4.05 4.57 -3.17
CA ALA A 241 -5.30 4.36 -2.45
C ALA A 241 -5.01 4.05 -0.99
N GLU A 242 -5.70 4.73 -0.09
CA GLU A 242 -5.68 4.51 1.35
C GLU A 242 -7.09 4.22 1.80
N PHE A 243 -7.34 3.03 2.32
CA PHE A 243 -8.69 2.68 2.74
C PHE A 243 -8.69 1.73 3.93
N SER A 244 -9.78 1.76 4.65
CA SER A 244 -9.98 0.96 5.85
C SER A 244 -11.36 0.33 5.84
N LEU A 245 -11.46 -0.87 6.43
CA LEU A 245 -12.74 -1.54 6.61
C LEU A 245 -13.53 -0.83 7.70
N SER A 246 -14.82 -0.56 7.48
CA SER A 246 -15.70 -0.03 8.52
C SER A 246 -15.80 -1.01 9.69
N MET A 247 -15.62 -0.49 10.90
CA MET A 247 -15.76 -1.23 12.15
C MET A 247 -17.09 -0.97 12.86
N ASP A 248 -18.05 -0.32 12.19
CA ASP A 248 -19.37 0.03 12.75
C ASP A 248 -20.14 -1.23 13.16
N ASN A 249 -20.00 -2.30 12.36
CA ASN A 249 -20.53 -3.61 12.70
C ASN A 249 -19.38 -4.60 12.92
N LYS A 250 -19.13 -4.90 14.21
CA LYS A 250 -18.03 -5.79 14.62
C LYS A 250 -18.15 -7.23 14.09
N VAL A 251 -19.38 -7.72 13.92
CA VAL A 251 -19.61 -9.08 13.42
C VAL A 251 -19.15 -9.18 11.96
N LYS A 252 -19.54 -8.21 11.13
CA LYS A 252 -19.13 -8.14 9.72
C LYS A 252 -17.62 -7.95 9.58
N ALA A 253 -17.02 -7.11 10.43
CA ALA A 253 -15.58 -6.92 10.45
C ALA A 253 -14.82 -8.20 10.86
N VAL A 254 -15.34 -8.96 11.84
CA VAL A 254 -14.75 -10.25 12.23
C VAL A 254 -14.80 -11.25 11.07
N GLN A 255 -15.92 -11.34 10.37
CA GLN A 255 -16.07 -12.24 9.21
C GLN A 255 -15.07 -11.94 8.09
N ALA A 256 -14.78 -10.68 7.85
CA ALA A 256 -13.82 -10.27 6.83
C ALA A 256 -12.35 -10.57 7.18
N ILE A 257 -12.00 -10.62 8.48
CA ILE A 257 -10.61 -10.68 8.95
C ILE A 257 -10.20 -12.08 9.42
N LEU A 258 -11.11 -12.76 10.11
CA LEU A 258 -10.78 -13.95 10.89
C LEU A 258 -11.09 -15.22 10.12
N THR A 259 -10.05 -16.02 9.85
CA THR A 259 -10.20 -17.33 9.22
C THR A 259 -10.50 -18.44 10.24
N LYS A 260 -9.82 -18.44 11.38
CA LYS A 260 -10.00 -19.46 12.42
C LYS A 260 -9.62 -18.92 13.80
N LYS A 261 -10.35 -19.36 14.83
CA LYS A 261 -10.03 -19.12 16.23
C LYS A 261 -10.39 -20.31 17.10
N PRO A 262 -9.72 -20.50 18.26
CA PRO A 262 -10.12 -21.49 19.26
C PRO A 262 -11.50 -21.18 19.84
N TYR A 263 -12.18 -22.21 20.29
CA TYR A 263 -13.42 -22.06 21.05
C TYR A 263 -13.17 -21.24 22.33
N GLY A 264 -14.09 -20.34 22.69
CA GLY A 264 -13.98 -19.48 23.86
C GLY A 264 -13.09 -18.24 23.70
N LEU A 265 -12.24 -18.15 22.67
CA LEU A 265 -11.46 -16.93 22.39
C LEU A 265 -12.36 -15.84 21.83
N ARG A 266 -12.34 -14.66 22.44
CA ARG A 266 -13.01 -13.46 21.92
C ARG A 266 -12.02 -12.67 21.08
N PHE A 267 -12.31 -12.57 19.79
CA PHE A 267 -11.56 -11.74 18.84
C PHE A 267 -12.30 -10.42 18.63
N LYS A 268 -11.61 -9.30 18.83
CA LYS A 268 -12.17 -7.96 18.67
C LYS A 268 -11.30 -7.17 17.69
N PRO A 269 -11.68 -7.07 16.41
CA PRO A 269 -10.99 -6.23 15.47
C PRO A 269 -11.11 -4.76 15.89
N GLN A 270 -10.04 -4.00 15.65
CA GLN A 270 -9.97 -2.57 15.92
C GLN A 270 -9.69 -1.78 14.64
N GLU A 271 -8.92 -2.35 13.72
CA GLU A 271 -8.53 -1.73 12.47
C GLU A 271 -8.20 -2.82 11.45
N LEU A 272 -8.63 -2.61 10.21
CA LEU A 272 -8.07 -3.25 9.02
C LEU A 272 -7.91 -2.14 7.99
N SER A 273 -6.67 -1.78 7.71
CA SER A 273 -6.34 -0.69 6.80
C SER A 273 -5.36 -1.15 5.72
N PHE A 274 -5.48 -0.51 4.57
CA PHE A 274 -4.73 -0.81 3.36
C PHE A 274 -4.13 0.46 2.79
N LEU A 275 -2.94 0.31 2.24
CA LEU A 275 -2.29 1.31 1.39
C LEU A 275 -1.79 0.59 0.15
N VAL A 276 -2.19 1.08 -1.01
CA VAL A 276 -1.71 0.62 -2.31
C VAL A 276 -1.14 1.82 -3.05
N THR A 277 0.03 1.68 -3.63
CA THR A 277 0.62 2.71 -4.49
C THR A 277 1.00 2.14 -5.84
N TYR A 278 0.95 3.00 -6.84
CA TYR A 278 1.28 2.67 -8.22
C TYR A 278 2.36 3.63 -8.71
N LYS A 279 3.20 3.18 -9.63
CA LYS A 279 4.26 3.97 -10.23
C LYS A 279 4.16 3.94 -11.75
N ASP A 280 4.36 5.10 -12.36
CA ASP A 280 4.46 5.22 -13.81
C ASP A 280 5.87 4.86 -14.26
N MET A 281 5.97 3.99 -15.25
CA MET A 281 7.22 3.61 -15.93
C MET A 281 6.93 3.45 -17.42
N ASP A 282 7.69 4.14 -18.25
CA ASP A 282 7.56 4.09 -19.71
C ASP A 282 6.14 4.31 -20.25
N GLY A 283 5.41 5.21 -19.59
CA GLY A 283 4.05 5.61 -19.98
C GLY A 283 2.94 4.69 -19.48
N LYS A 284 3.26 3.59 -18.81
CA LYS A 284 2.30 2.68 -18.18
C LYS A 284 2.45 2.71 -16.65
N THR A 285 1.35 2.45 -15.98
CA THR A 285 1.28 2.43 -14.51
C THR A 285 1.35 0.98 -14.01
N TYR A 286 2.16 0.74 -12.99
CA TYR A 286 2.39 -0.57 -12.38
C TYR A 286 2.17 -0.52 -10.87
N LEU A 287 1.81 -1.67 -10.29
CA LEU A 287 1.78 -1.85 -8.86
C LEU A 287 3.19 -1.65 -8.27
N ASN A 288 3.30 -0.77 -7.27
CA ASN A 288 4.56 -0.44 -6.64
C ASN A 288 4.66 -0.95 -5.20
N TYR A 289 3.61 -0.75 -4.40
CA TYR A 289 3.68 -1.09 -2.98
C TYR A 289 2.29 -1.41 -2.43
N ILE A 290 2.21 -2.41 -1.57
CA ILE A 290 1.02 -2.75 -0.80
C ILE A 290 1.39 -2.88 0.67
N ARG A 291 0.55 -2.31 1.53
CA ARG A 291 0.57 -2.52 2.98
C ARG A 291 -0.81 -2.86 3.47
N ASN A 292 -0.88 -3.91 4.28
CA ASN A 292 -2.06 -4.29 5.04
C ASN A 292 -1.74 -4.18 6.53
N ARG A 293 -2.60 -3.56 7.31
CA ARG A 293 -2.46 -3.48 8.77
C ARG A 293 -3.73 -3.97 9.43
N ILE A 294 -3.57 -4.92 10.34
CA ILE A 294 -4.66 -5.43 11.18
C ILE A 294 -4.32 -5.15 12.65
N ARG A 295 -5.22 -4.48 13.37
CA ARG A 295 -5.15 -4.32 14.82
C ARG A 295 -6.33 -4.99 15.46
N PHE A 296 -6.09 -5.78 16.51
CA PHE A 296 -7.13 -6.53 17.19
C PHE A 296 -6.77 -6.81 18.65
N LYS A 297 -7.79 -7.12 19.44
CA LYS A 297 -7.64 -7.65 20.81
C LYS A 297 -8.14 -9.07 20.87
N CYS A 298 -7.43 -9.91 21.61
CA CYS A 298 -7.85 -11.26 21.96
C CYS A 298 -8.06 -11.34 23.47
N ASP A 299 -9.29 -11.66 23.88
CA ASP A 299 -9.66 -11.77 25.31
C ASP A 299 -9.43 -13.21 25.80
N TRP A 300 -8.20 -13.65 25.83
CA TRP A 300 -7.86 -14.82 26.65
C TRP A 300 -7.03 -14.42 27.88
N LYS A 301 -6.36 -13.28 27.78
CA LYS A 301 -5.62 -12.62 28.88
C LYS A 301 -5.39 -11.12 28.59
N ARG A 302 -6.37 -10.41 28.05
CA ARG A 302 -6.34 -8.94 27.77
C ARG A 302 -5.08 -8.43 27.05
N LYS A 303 -4.61 -9.10 26.02
CA LYS A 303 -3.38 -8.73 25.29
C LYS A 303 -3.71 -8.10 23.93
N LEU A 304 -3.01 -7.02 23.59
CA LEU A 304 -3.12 -6.34 22.30
C LEU A 304 -2.13 -6.96 21.29
N PHE A 305 -2.63 -7.35 20.11
CA PHE A 305 -1.83 -7.79 18.97
C PHE A 305 -2.01 -6.85 17.79
N SER A 306 -0.94 -6.68 17.00
CA SER A 306 -1.01 -6.04 15.69
C SER A 306 -0.22 -6.87 14.68
N THR A 307 -0.71 -6.93 13.44
CA THR A 307 -0.01 -7.51 12.31
C THR A 307 0.18 -6.44 11.25
N GLY A 308 1.33 -6.40 10.64
CA GLY A 308 1.63 -5.59 9.49
C GLY A 308 2.15 -6.47 8.37
N LEU A 309 1.54 -6.36 7.19
CA LEU A 309 1.99 -6.97 5.96
C LEU A 309 2.49 -5.88 5.01
N TYR A 310 3.70 -6.05 4.52
CA TYR A 310 4.35 -5.09 3.62
C TYR A 310 4.85 -5.82 2.38
N CYS A 311 4.49 -5.32 1.21
CA CYS A 311 5.03 -5.77 -0.06
C CYS A 311 5.51 -4.55 -0.86
N ALA A 312 6.78 -4.54 -1.25
CA ALA A 312 7.33 -3.58 -2.18
C ALA A 312 7.79 -4.32 -3.44
N PHE A 313 7.41 -3.84 -4.60
CA PHE A 313 7.63 -4.49 -5.88
C PHE A 313 8.57 -3.67 -6.76
N ARG A 314 9.37 -4.37 -7.57
CA ARG A 314 10.09 -3.81 -8.71
C ARG A 314 9.73 -4.60 -9.96
N ASP A 315 9.81 -3.96 -11.11
CA ASP A 315 9.71 -4.67 -12.38
C ASP A 315 10.96 -5.57 -12.55
N GLY A 316 10.72 -6.84 -12.75
CA GLY A 316 11.74 -7.80 -13.12
C GLY A 316 11.96 -7.69 -14.63
N GLY A 317 12.67 -6.64 -15.08
CA GLY A 317 13.01 -6.52 -16.49
C GLY A 317 13.64 -7.81 -17.01
N ASN A 318 12.98 -8.42 -17.98
CA ASN A 318 13.60 -9.47 -18.78
C ASN A 318 14.80 -8.86 -19.53
N GLY A 319 16.00 -9.16 -19.06
CA GLY A 319 17.23 -9.03 -19.82
C GLY A 319 17.38 -10.22 -20.75
#